data_32b940998fb1969c87a284364df30f00
#
_entry.id   32b940998fb1969c87a284364df30f00
#
_cell.length_a   1.000
_cell.length_b   1.000
_cell.length_c   1.000
_cell.angle_alpha   90.00
_cell.angle_beta   90.00
_cell.angle_gamma   90.00
#
_symmetry.space_group_name_H-M   'P 1'
#
loop_
_entity.id
_entity.type
_entity.pdbx_description
1 polymer ?
#
loop_
_entity_poly.entity_id
_entity_poly.type
_entity_poly.pdbx_seq_one_letter_code
_entity_poly.pdbx_strand_id
1 'polypeptide(L)'
;MVNSRLALVVAVLSVLCIPFDSAAQDAKPGKTARIGRLSPNSAEGDMPSLAAFRKGLRDLGWVEGRDFAIEARFADGKPERLPELAARLVRSRVDVILAGSTPGVLAAKQATSTIPIVMVTTGDPIEGGIVASLAHPGGNVTGVTALGEVLSVKRLQLLKEAVPGVTRVAVLANPVSPYTRSFLRARESAGRELGIQLQVVEAQDPTRLEQAFAAMTGQRAGALMVLTDVMFINNRGRIVELAAKSRLPAIYPEREFVYGGGLMFYGASLVDMYSRAAVYADRILKGKKPAELPVEQPTKLELVINLKTAKILGLAIPPSVLARADQVVQ
;
A
#
# COMPACT_ATOMS: atom_id res chain seq x y z
N MET A 1 52.26 70.67 -37.80
CA MET A 1 50.98 70.79 -38.54
C MET A 1 50.20 69.54 -38.41
N VAL A 2 48.92 69.75 -38.20
CA VAL A 2 47.80 68.81 -38.30
C VAL A 2 47.32 68.10 -36.96
N ASN A 3 46.20 68.58 -36.55
CA ASN A 3 45.33 68.15 -35.47
C ASN A 3 44.78 66.72 -35.64
N SER A 4 44.69 65.99 -34.55
CA SER A 4 43.86 64.82 -34.46
C SER A 4 42.84 65.00 -33.32
N ARG A 5 41.61 65.06 -33.71
CA ARG A 5 40.46 65.12 -32.82
C ARG A 5 40.13 63.73 -32.33
N LEU A 6 40.18 63.56 -31.02
CA LEU A 6 39.74 62.37 -30.34
C LEU A 6 38.23 62.41 -30.20
N ALA A 7 37.50 61.53 -30.87
CA ALA A 7 36.06 61.34 -30.72
C ALA A 7 35.82 60.27 -29.68
N LEU A 8 35.29 60.68 -28.50
CA LEU A 8 34.88 59.80 -27.40
C LEU A 8 33.49 59.21 -27.75
N VAL A 9 33.44 57.92 -28.04
CA VAL A 9 32.16 57.18 -28.20
C VAL A 9 31.77 56.65 -26.84
N VAL A 10 30.76 57.25 -26.23
CA VAL A 10 30.11 56.75 -25.01
C VAL A 10 29.05 55.71 -25.43
N ALA A 11 29.38 54.42 -25.25
CA ALA A 11 28.40 53.35 -25.42
C ALA A 11 27.53 53.27 -24.16
N VAL A 12 26.27 53.68 -24.26
CA VAL A 12 25.26 53.48 -23.21
C VAL A 12 24.79 52.04 -23.30
N LEU A 13 25.24 51.18 -22.35
CA LEU A 13 24.67 49.87 -22.15
C LEU A 13 23.30 50.00 -21.48
N SER A 14 22.24 49.91 -22.26
CA SER A 14 20.89 49.75 -21.78
C SER A 14 20.72 48.31 -21.30
N VAL A 15 20.82 48.08 -19.97
CA VAL A 15 20.42 46.81 -19.34
C VAL A 15 18.90 46.70 -19.43
N LEU A 16 18.40 45.90 -20.39
CA LEU A 16 17.01 45.49 -20.41
C LEU A 16 16.79 44.57 -19.16
N CYS A 17 16.22 45.13 -18.11
CA CYS A 17 15.56 44.37 -17.05
C CYS A 17 14.31 43.72 -17.67
N ILE A 18 14.44 42.48 -18.14
CA ILE A 18 13.29 41.63 -18.42
C ILE A 18 12.71 41.25 -17.03
N PRO A 19 11.48 41.67 -16.71
CA PRO A 19 10.84 41.13 -15.52
C PRO A 19 10.69 39.63 -15.74
N PHE A 20 11.34 38.83 -14.90
CA PHE A 20 11.01 37.43 -14.73
C PHE A 20 9.59 37.43 -14.14
N ASP A 21 8.60 37.38 -15.01
CA ASP A 21 7.24 37.02 -14.64
C ASP A 21 7.32 35.58 -14.13
N SER A 22 7.52 35.48 -12.83
CA SER A 22 7.21 34.27 -12.07
C SER A 22 5.70 34.10 -12.22
N ALA A 23 5.31 33.38 -13.28
CA ALA A 23 3.96 32.88 -13.41
C ALA A 23 3.72 31.91 -12.24
N ALA A 24 3.49 32.46 -11.05
CA ALA A 24 2.65 31.83 -10.05
C ALA A 24 1.34 31.57 -10.79
N GLN A 25 1.15 30.33 -11.27
CA GLN A 25 -0.13 29.92 -11.81
C GLN A 25 -1.16 30.14 -10.72
N ASP A 26 -1.90 31.23 -10.89
CA ASP A 26 -3.05 31.57 -10.07
C ASP A 26 -3.97 30.38 -10.04
N ALA A 27 -3.90 29.61 -8.95
CA ALA A 27 -4.95 28.69 -8.57
C ALA A 27 -6.22 29.54 -8.49
N LYS A 28 -7.19 29.26 -9.36
CA LYS A 28 -8.49 29.93 -9.32
C LYS A 28 -8.99 29.98 -7.88
N PRO A 29 -9.26 31.15 -7.31
CA PRO A 29 -9.92 31.23 -6.02
C PRO A 29 -11.35 30.73 -6.21
N GLY A 30 -11.69 29.57 -5.68
CA GLY A 30 -13.08 29.23 -5.88
C GLY A 30 -13.63 27.98 -5.27
N LYS A 31 -13.03 26.87 -5.27
CA LYS A 31 -13.72 25.67 -4.73
C LYS A 31 -12.74 24.77 -4.02
N THR A 32 -12.94 24.63 -2.70
CA THR A 32 -12.23 23.61 -1.91
C THR A 32 -12.50 22.23 -2.51
N ALA A 33 -11.44 21.54 -2.97
CA ALA A 33 -11.56 20.19 -3.54
C ALA A 33 -12.05 19.20 -2.46
N ARG A 34 -12.97 18.34 -2.83
CA ARG A 34 -13.54 17.33 -1.92
C ARG A 34 -12.94 15.97 -2.24
N ILE A 35 -12.16 15.42 -1.32
CA ILE A 35 -11.54 14.11 -1.46
C ILE A 35 -12.34 13.11 -0.63
N GLY A 36 -12.95 12.11 -1.29
CA GLY A 36 -13.62 11.01 -0.60
C GLY A 36 -12.60 9.96 -0.19
N ARG A 37 -12.49 9.62 1.09
CA ARG A 37 -11.71 8.47 1.55
C ARG A 37 -12.64 7.27 1.77
N LEU A 38 -12.43 6.18 1.02
CA LEU A 38 -13.11 4.90 1.23
C LEU A 38 -12.12 3.89 1.82
N SER A 39 -12.33 3.50 3.07
CA SER A 39 -11.45 2.57 3.79
C SER A 39 -12.19 1.33 4.26
N PRO A 40 -11.60 0.13 4.11
CA PRO A 40 -12.13 -1.10 4.71
C PRO A 40 -11.91 -1.15 6.23
N ASN A 41 -10.96 -0.39 6.75
CA ASN A 41 -10.58 -0.37 8.16
C ASN A 41 -11.51 0.52 9.00
N SER A 42 -11.30 0.52 10.31
CA SER A 42 -11.85 1.53 11.21
C SER A 42 -11.14 2.87 11.04
N ALA A 43 -11.71 3.94 11.60
CA ALA A 43 -11.09 5.26 11.59
C ALA A 43 -9.69 5.24 12.23
N GLU A 44 -9.53 4.58 13.36
CA GLU A 44 -8.26 4.43 14.06
C GLU A 44 -7.25 3.61 13.23
N GLY A 45 -7.69 2.48 12.66
CA GLY A 45 -6.83 1.61 11.83
C GLY A 45 -6.37 2.28 10.54
N ASP A 46 -7.11 3.28 10.04
CA ASP A 46 -6.78 4.03 8.81
C ASP A 46 -5.90 5.27 9.08
N MET A 47 -5.75 5.69 10.33
CA MET A 47 -5.02 6.93 10.68
C MET A 47 -3.62 7.03 10.07
N PRO A 48 -2.75 6.01 10.11
CA PRO A 48 -1.41 6.11 9.54
C PRO A 48 -1.44 6.37 8.02
N SER A 49 -2.31 5.66 7.30
CA SER A 49 -2.50 5.80 5.86
C SER A 49 -3.01 7.18 5.47
N LEU A 50 -4.02 7.65 6.19
CA LEU A 50 -4.62 8.97 5.94
C LEU A 50 -3.66 10.10 6.32
N ALA A 51 -2.87 9.95 7.39
CA ALA A 51 -1.83 10.90 7.78
C ALA A 51 -0.73 11.01 6.72
N ALA A 52 -0.30 9.87 6.13
CA ALA A 52 0.68 9.85 5.05
C ALA A 52 0.16 10.53 3.78
N PHE A 53 -1.10 10.29 3.41
CA PHE A 53 -1.75 10.95 2.29
C PHE A 53 -1.86 12.46 2.51
N ARG A 54 -2.32 12.91 3.70
CA ARG A 54 -2.37 14.32 4.07
C ARG A 54 -1.00 14.99 4.01
N LYS A 55 0.03 14.28 4.52
CA LYS A 55 1.40 14.78 4.45
C LYS A 55 1.84 14.93 2.99
N GLY A 56 1.58 13.95 2.14
CA GLY A 56 1.90 14.02 0.72
C GLY A 56 1.23 15.19 0.01
N LEU A 57 -0.03 15.52 0.33
CA LEU A 57 -0.69 16.70 -0.21
C LEU A 57 -0.06 18.01 0.32
N ARG A 58 0.26 18.07 1.62
CA ARG A 58 0.96 19.25 2.18
C ARG A 58 2.33 19.49 1.54
N ASP A 59 3.09 18.42 1.31
CA ASP A 59 4.40 18.50 0.65
C ASP A 59 4.29 19.01 -0.80
N LEU A 60 3.10 18.89 -1.42
CA LEU A 60 2.74 19.44 -2.75
C LEU A 60 2.10 20.84 -2.68
N GLY A 61 2.05 21.46 -1.50
CA GLY A 61 1.55 22.81 -1.30
C GLY A 61 0.05 22.95 -1.00
N TRP A 62 -0.69 21.82 -0.86
CA TRP A 62 -2.11 21.84 -0.51
C TRP A 62 -2.34 22.07 0.98
N VAL A 63 -3.30 22.91 1.32
CA VAL A 63 -3.70 23.22 2.72
C VAL A 63 -5.09 22.69 2.97
N GLU A 64 -5.22 21.75 3.93
CA GLU A 64 -6.52 21.20 4.34
C GLU A 64 -7.39 22.29 4.96
N GLY A 65 -8.66 22.33 4.61
CA GLY A 65 -9.62 23.36 5.02
C GLY A 65 -9.65 24.60 4.10
N ARG A 66 -8.57 24.87 3.35
CA ARG A 66 -8.51 25.95 2.36
C ARG A 66 -8.65 25.38 0.93
N ASP A 67 -7.74 24.49 0.56
CA ASP A 67 -7.62 23.99 -0.82
C ASP A 67 -8.32 22.66 -0.99
N PHE A 68 -8.39 21.83 0.06
CA PHE A 68 -9.10 20.56 0.05
C PHE A 68 -9.75 20.23 1.41
N ALA A 69 -10.73 19.33 1.36
CA ALA A 69 -11.32 18.69 2.52
C ALA A 69 -11.48 17.19 2.27
N ILE A 70 -11.29 16.36 3.32
CA ILE A 70 -11.44 14.92 3.23
C ILE A 70 -12.75 14.48 3.88
N GLU A 71 -13.59 13.79 3.10
CA GLU A 71 -14.80 13.12 3.56
C GLU A 71 -14.53 11.62 3.67
N ALA A 72 -14.31 11.12 4.89
CA ALA A 72 -13.95 9.72 5.11
C ALA A 72 -15.15 8.83 5.42
N ARG A 73 -15.09 7.59 4.89
CA ARG A 73 -16.04 6.51 5.15
C ARG A 73 -15.26 5.25 5.49
N PHE A 74 -15.60 4.63 6.60
CA PHE A 74 -14.91 3.48 7.18
C PHE A 74 -15.87 2.29 7.25
N ALA A 75 -15.43 1.14 6.76
CA ALA A 75 -16.22 -0.08 6.78
C ALA A 75 -16.07 -0.86 8.10
N ASP A 76 -15.14 -0.48 8.98
CA ASP A 76 -14.88 -1.09 10.29
C ASP A 76 -14.61 -2.60 10.20
N GLY A 77 -13.83 -3.03 9.19
CA GLY A 77 -13.52 -4.42 8.95
C GLY A 77 -14.65 -5.24 8.33
N LYS A 78 -15.72 -4.60 7.88
CA LYS A 78 -16.91 -5.21 7.28
C LYS A 78 -16.98 -4.86 5.79
N PRO A 79 -16.34 -5.66 4.91
CA PRO A 79 -16.27 -5.36 3.47
C PRO A 79 -17.64 -5.22 2.79
N GLU A 80 -18.67 -5.88 3.32
CA GLU A 80 -20.05 -5.79 2.82
C GLU A 80 -20.65 -4.38 2.93
N ARG A 81 -20.07 -3.49 3.76
CA ARG A 81 -20.50 -2.09 3.87
C ARG A 81 -19.91 -1.19 2.77
N LEU A 82 -18.84 -1.62 2.11
CA LEU A 82 -18.11 -0.80 1.14
C LEU A 82 -18.98 -0.29 -0.02
N PRO A 83 -19.89 -1.08 -0.64
CA PRO A 83 -20.74 -0.59 -1.72
C PRO A 83 -21.64 0.58 -1.31
N GLU A 84 -22.28 0.49 -0.13
CA GLU A 84 -23.10 1.58 0.38
C GLU A 84 -22.28 2.84 0.70
N LEU A 85 -21.11 2.67 1.31
CA LEU A 85 -20.21 3.77 1.67
C LEU A 85 -19.66 4.46 0.41
N ALA A 86 -19.32 3.71 -0.64
CA ALA A 86 -18.93 4.25 -1.93
C ALA A 86 -20.07 5.08 -2.56
N ALA A 87 -21.30 4.54 -2.56
CA ALA A 87 -22.47 5.26 -3.06
C ALA A 87 -22.72 6.56 -2.26
N ARG A 88 -22.46 6.60 -0.96
CA ARG A 88 -22.57 7.83 -0.16
C ARG A 88 -21.55 8.88 -0.61
N LEU A 89 -20.28 8.50 -0.87
CA LEU A 89 -19.25 9.43 -1.40
C LEU A 89 -19.65 9.98 -2.78
N VAL A 90 -20.22 9.14 -3.65
CA VAL A 90 -20.72 9.59 -4.96
C VAL A 90 -21.86 10.61 -4.79
N ARG A 91 -22.84 10.36 -3.90
CA ARG A 91 -23.90 11.32 -3.60
C ARG A 91 -23.40 12.63 -3.01
N SER A 92 -22.31 12.58 -2.24
CA SER A 92 -21.63 13.77 -1.71
C SER A 92 -20.90 14.58 -2.79
N ARG A 93 -20.84 14.10 -4.05
CA ARG A 93 -20.15 14.76 -5.18
C ARG A 93 -18.70 15.12 -4.86
N VAL A 94 -17.96 14.16 -4.35
CA VAL A 94 -16.51 14.33 -4.16
C VAL A 94 -15.81 14.46 -5.53
N ASP A 95 -14.71 15.23 -5.57
CA ASP A 95 -13.96 15.48 -6.82
C ASP A 95 -13.01 14.31 -7.17
N VAL A 96 -12.58 13.53 -6.16
CA VAL A 96 -11.77 12.31 -6.31
C VAL A 96 -12.03 11.36 -5.14
N ILE A 97 -11.98 10.06 -5.39
CA ILE A 97 -12.08 9.01 -4.36
C ILE A 97 -10.69 8.38 -4.14
N LEU A 98 -10.16 8.46 -2.92
CA LEU A 98 -9.03 7.66 -2.47
C LEU A 98 -9.55 6.35 -1.90
N ALA A 99 -9.38 5.24 -2.63
CA ALA A 99 -9.86 3.93 -2.24
C ALA A 99 -8.71 3.03 -1.79
N GLY A 100 -8.80 2.51 -0.57
CA GLY A 100 -7.85 1.53 -0.01
C GLY A 100 -8.36 0.11 -0.18
N SER A 101 -7.43 -0.83 -0.35
CA SER A 101 -7.67 -2.26 -0.60
C SER A 101 -8.42 -2.55 -1.91
N THR A 102 -8.30 -3.78 -2.37
CA THR A 102 -9.00 -4.21 -3.59
C THR A 102 -10.53 -4.20 -3.46
N PRO A 103 -11.15 -4.70 -2.37
CA PRO A 103 -12.59 -4.59 -2.19
C PRO A 103 -13.09 -3.13 -2.19
N GLY A 104 -12.33 -2.21 -1.57
CA GLY A 104 -12.68 -0.78 -1.57
C GLY A 104 -12.63 -0.15 -2.96
N VAL A 105 -11.60 -0.49 -3.74
CA VAL A 105 -11.46 0.00 -5.13
C VAL A 105 -12.58 -0.55 -6.02
N LEU A 106 -12.90 -1.83 -5.92
CA LEU A 106 -14.00 -2.44 -6.66
C LEU A 106 -15.35 -1.80 -6.32
N ALA A 107 -15.61 -1.58 -5.03
CA ALA A 107 -16.83 -0.91 -4.59
C ALA A 107 -16.93 0.53 -5.13
N ALA A 108 -15.84 1.29 -5.12
CA ALA A 108 -15.80 2.62 -5.69
C ALA A 108 -16.02 2.60 -7.22
N LYS A 109 -15.36 1.67 -7.94
CA LYS A 109 -15.50 1.50 -9.39
C LYS A 109 -16.93 1.11 -9.80
N GLN A 110 -17.59 0.29 -9.00
CA GLN A 110 -19.00 -0.07 -9.23
C GLN A 110 -19.96 1.11 -8.97
N ALA A 111 -19.62 1.98 -8.01
CA ALA A 111 -20.47 3.11 -7.64
C ALA A 111 -20.40 4.28 -8.63
N THR A 112 -19.29 4.43 -9.37
CA THR A 112 -19.10 5.53 -10.33
C THR A 112 -18.17 5.17 -11.48
N SER A 113 -18.49 5.62 -12.68
CA SER A 113 -17.61 5.59 -13.86
C SER A 113 -16.99 6.95 -14.19
N THR A 114 -17.40 8.02 -13.48
CA THR A 114 -17.02 9.40 -13.81
C THR A 114 -16.13 10.06 -12.77
N ILE A 115 -16.36 9.81 -11.48
CA ILE A 115 -15.50 10.35 -10.43
C ILE A 115 -14.16 9.61 -10.48
N PRO A 116 -13.03 10.33 -10.60
CA PRO A 116 -11.69 9.74 -10.53
C PRO A 116 -11.47 8.93 -9.25
N ILE A 117 -10.81 7.79 -9.37
CA ILE A 117 -10.47 6.91 -8.24
C ILE A 117 -8.95 6.74 -8.20
N VAL A 118 -8.34 7.15 -7.09
CA VAL A 118 -6.94 6.86 -6.77
C VAL A 118 -6.93 5.62 -5.88
N MET A 119 -6.41 4.52 -6.41
CA MET A 119 -6.31 3.26 -5.68
C MET A 119 -4.99 3.13 -4.92
N VAL A 120 -5.05 2.50 -3.74
CA VAL A 120 -3.91 1.93 -3.03
C VAL A 120 -4.25 0.48 -2.71
N THR A 121 -3.66 -0.47 -3.44
CA THR A 121 -3.98 -1.89 -3.32
C THR A 121 -2.73 -2.76 -3.31
N THR A 122 -2.87 -3.98 -2.82
CA THR A 122 -1.81 -4.99 -2.82
C THR A 122 -2.07 -6.12 -3.82
N GLY A 123 -3.28 -6.21 -4.39
CA GLY A 123 -3.65 -7.20 -5.39
C GLY A 123 -3.26 -6.77 -6.81
N ASP A 124 -3.32 -7.69 -7.77
CA ASP A 124 -3.16 -7.39 -9.19
C ASP A 124 -4.41 -6.67 -9.72
N PRO A 125 -4.30 -5.38 -10.12
CA PRO A 125 -5.44 -4.63 -10.59
C PRO A 125 -5.90 -5.03 -12.01
N ILE A 126 -5.07 -5.74 -12.77
CA ILE A 126 -5.43 -6.26 -14.10
C ILE A 126 -6.26 -7.53 -13.92
N GLU A 127 -5.76 -8.51 -13.16
CA GLU A 127 -6.51 -9.75 -12.84
C GLU A 127 -7.84 -9.43 -12.14
N GLY A 128 -7.84 -8.42 -11.26
CA GLY A 128 -9.05 -7.93 -10.58
C GLY A 128 -10.01 -7.14 -11.47
N GLY A 129 -9.71 -6.95 -12.76
CA GLY A 129 -10.57 -6.19 -13.68
C GLY A 129 -10.71 -4.71 -13.31
N ILE A 130 -9.78 -4.18 -12.52
CA ILE A 130 -9.79 -2.77 -12.06
C ILE A 130 -9.31 -1.85 -13.17
N VAL A 131 -8.20 -2.20 -13.83
CA VAL A 131 -7.59 -1.45 -14.93
C VAL A 131 -7.28 -2.36 -16.11
N ALA A 132 -7.19 -1.80 -17.32
CA ALA A 132 -6.86 -2.57 -18.52
C ALA A 132 -5.39 -2.99 -18.56
N SER A 133 -4.49 -2.10 -18.15
CA SER A 133 -3.05 -2.36 -17.96
C SER A 133 -2.47 -1.37 -16.95
N LEU A 134 -1.25 -1.64 -16.47
CA LEU A 134 -0.57 -0.68 -15.57
C LEU A 134 -0.16 0.59 -16.32
N ALA A 135 0.33 0.46 -17.57
CA ALA A 135 0.76 1.60 -18.35
C ALA A 135 -0.41 2.48 -18.84
N HIS A 136 -1.55 1.84 -19.17
CA HIS A 136 -2.74 2.49 -19.70
C HIS A 136 -3.97 1.97 -18.95
N PRO A 137 -4.34 2.58 -17.81
CA PRO A 137 -5.47 2.11 -16.98
C PRO A 137 -6.82 2.07 -17.70
N GLY A 138 -7.05 3.02 -18.61
CA GLY A 138 -8.17 2.99 -19.57
C GLY A 138 -9.53 3.41 -19.04
N GLY A 139 -9.65 3.79 -17.77
CA GLY A 139 -10.92 4.19 -17.13
C GLY A 139 -10.76 5.32 -16.14
N ASN A 140 -11.64 5.36 -15.12
CA ASN A 140 -11.59 6.35 -14.06
C ASN A 140 -10.72 5.93 -12.85
N VAL A 141 -9.99 4.80 -12.93
CA VAL A 141 -9.15 4.29 -11.84
C VAL A 141 -7.67 4.37 -12.23
N THR A 142 -6.85 4.88 -11.34
CA THR A 142 -5.39 4.87 -11.39
C THR A 142 -4.82 4.83 -9.97
N GLY A 143 -3.50 4.85 -9.79
CA GLY A 143 -2.88 4.92 -8.47
C GLY A 143 -1.71 3.98 -8.27
N VAL A 144 -1.64 3.30 -7.12
CA VAL A 144 -0.50 2.49 -6.70
C VAL A 144 -0.92 1.07 -6.36
N THR A 145 -0.16 0.06 -6.82
CA THR A 145 -0.36 -1.34 -6.44
C THR A 145 0.95 -2.02 -6.06
N ALA A 146 0.95 -2.79 -4.98
CA ALA A 146 2.14 -3.53 -4.53
C ALA A 146 2.37 -4.87 -5.25
N LEU A 147 1.46 -5.33 -6.12
CA LEU A 147 1.53 -6.65 -6.77
C LEU A 147 1.92 -7.77 -5.78
N GLY A 148 1.08 -7.95 -4.77
CA GLY A 148 1.38 -8.82 -3.62
C GLY A 148 1.71 -10.28 -3.95
N GLU A 149 1.36 -10.75 -5.13
CA GLU A 149 1.70 -12.10 -5.62
C GLU A 149 3.20 -12.29 -5.76
N VAL A 150 3.88 -11.35 -6.42
CA VAL A 150 5.35 -11.35 -6.56
C VAL A 150 6.02 -11.28 -5.19
N LEU A 151 5.51 -10.41 -4.31
CA LEU A 151 6.02 -10.28 -2.95
C LEU A 151 5.82 -11.55 -2.13
N SER A 152 4.79 -12.32 -2.42
CA SER A 152 4.47 -13.55 -1.68
C SER A 152 5.48 -14.67 -1.89
N VAL A 153 5.98 -14.82 -3.11
CA VAL A 153 7.06 -15.78 -3.41
C VAL A 153 8.33 -15.37 -2.64
N LYS A 154 8.65 -14.08 -2.64
CA LYS A 154 9.81 -13.57 -1.90
C LYS A 154 9.67 -13.73 -0.39
N ARG A 155 8.46 -13.55 0.16
CA ARG A 155 8.18 -13.83 1.58
C ARG A 155 8.45 -15.27 1.92
N LEU A 156 8.04 -16.23 1.07
CA LEU A 156 8.29 -17.64 1.30
C LEU A 156 9.79 -17.97 1.30
N GLN A 157 10.55 -17.39 0.35
CA GLN A 157 12.01 -17.52 0.33
C GLN A 157 12.65 -17.00 1.61
N LEU A 158 12.30 -15.78 2.03
CA LEU A 158 12.82 -15.16 3.24
C LEU A 158 12.47 -15.96 4.50
N LEU A 159 11.25 -16.49 4.57
CA LEU A 159 10.85 -17.35 5.69
C LEU A 159 11.69 -18.64 5.73
N LYS A 160 11.94 -19.27 4.58
CA LYS A 160 12.82 -20.45 4.46
C LYS A 160 14.25 -20.14 4.90
N GLU A 161 14.77 -19.00 4.51
CA GLU A 161 16.12 -18.56 4.90
C GLU A 161 16.20 -18.23 6.40
N ALA A 162 15.17 -17.58 6.97
CA ALA A 162 15.12 -17.19 8.37
C ALA A 162 14.88 -18.36 9.33
N VAL A 163 14.27 -19.46 8.83
CA VAL A 163 13.94 -20.67 9.63
C VAL A 163 14.61 -21.87 8.96
N PRO A 164 15.92 -22.10 9.19
CA PRO A 164 16.65 -23.22 8.60
C PRO A 164 16.00 -24.56 8.95
N GLY A 165 15.89 -25.44 7.95
CA GLY A 165 15.31 -26.77 8.14
C GLY A 165 13.78 -26.83 8.06
N VAL A 166 13.06 -25.70 7.92
CA VAL A 166 11.61 -25.74 7.72
C VAL A 166 11.27 -26.46 6.41
N THR A 167 10.39 -27.46 6.51
CA THR A 167 9.92 -28.25 5.35
C THR A 167 8.41 -28.12 5.15
N ARG A 168 7.68 -27.63 6.17
CA ARG A 168 6.23 -27.41 6.13
C ARG A 168 5.90 -26.00 6.57
N VAL A 169 5.21 -25.26 5.73
CA VAL A 169 4.77 -23.89 5.99
C VAL A 169 3.25 -23.82 5.90
N ALA A 170 2.58 -23.44 6.97
CA ALA A 170 1.17 -23.10 6.94
C ALA A 170 0.97 -21.78 6.21
N VAL A 171 -0.07 -21.70 5.40
CA VAL A 171 -0.50 -20.48 4.71
C VAL A 171 -1.89 -20.12 5.20
N LEU A 172 -1.99 -19.08 6.03
CA LEU A 172 -3.28 -18.58 6.50
C LEU A 172 -3.93 -17.78 5.39
N ALA A 173 -5.07 -18.25 4.90
CA ALA A 173 -5.78 -17.71 3.75
C ALA A 173 -7.25 -17.42 4.09
N ASN A 174 -7.80 -16.36 3.50
CA ASN A 174 -9.23 -16.10 3.53
C ASN A 174 -9.85 -16.61 2.21
N PRO A 175 -10.69 -17.67 2.23
CA PRO A 175 -11.24 -18.28 1.01
C PRO A 175 -12.16 -17.35 0.23
N VAL A 176 -12.77 -16.35 0.88
CA VAL A 176 -13.66 -15.39 0.22
C VAL A 176 -12.92 -14.21 -0.40
N SER A 177 -11.61 -14.08 -0.16
CA SER A 177 -10.79 -13.06 -0.82
C SER A 177 -10.63 -13.39 -2.31
N PRO A 178 -10.92 -12.46 -3.23
CA PRO A 178 -10.85 -12.70 -4.67
C PRO A 178 -9.47 -13.11 -5.16
N TYR A 179 -8.42 -12.74 -4.42
CA TYR A 179 -7.03 -13.01 -4.81
C TYR A 179 -6.39 -14.24 -4.16
N THR A 180 -7.08 -14.88 -3.21
CA THR A 180 -6.51 -16.05 -2.51
C THR A 180 -6.05 -17.12 -3.49
N ARG A 181 -6.83 -17.39 -4.54
CA ARG A 181 -6.51 -18.41 -5.53
C ARG A 181 -5.24 -18.11 -6.33
N SER A 182 -5.06 -16.88 -6.82
CA SER A 182 -3.85 -16.49 -7.55
C SER A 182 -2.63 -16.45 -6.63
N PHE A 183 -2.77 -15.94 -5.41
CA PHE A 183 -1.72 -16.02 -4.40
C PHE A 183 -1.29 -17.47 -4.11
N LEU A 184 -2.19 -18.40 -4.03
CA LEU A 184 -1.87 -19.80 -3.78
C LEU A 184 -1.16 -20.44 -4.97
N ARG A 185 -1.61 -20.24 -6.21
CA ARG A 185 -0.94 -20.77 -7.42
C ARG A 185 0.52 -20.32 -7.51
N ALA A 186 0.78 -19.01 -7.34
CA ALA A 186 2.14 -18.46 -7.39
C ALA A 186 3.07 -19.12 -6.36
N ARG A 187 2.57 -19.46 -5.18
CA ARG A 187 3.37 -20.08 -4.10
C ARG A 187 3.58 -21.56 -4.27
N GLU A 188 2.66 -22.28 -4.90
CA GLU A 188 2.81 -23.72 -5.11
C GLU A 188 4.06 -24.04 -5.94
N SER A 189 4.34 -23.27 -6.99
CA SER A 189 5.58 -23.40 -7.75
C SER A 189 6.79 -23.10 -6.88
N ALA A 190 6.79 -21.94 -6.19
CA ALA A 190 7.89 -21.55 -5.31
C ALA A 190 8.10 -22.55 -4.15
N GLY A 191 7.02 -23.13 -3.60
CA GLY A 191 7.10 -24.16 -2.57
C GLY A 191 7.84 -25.40 -3.06
N ARG A 192 7.53 -25.89 -4.27
CA ARG A 192 8.23 -27.03 -4.88
C ARG A 192 9.71 -26.73 -5.11
N GLU A 193 10.04 -25.57 -5.67
CA GLU A 193 11.42 -25.15 -5.91
C GLU A 193 12.25 -25.04 -4.63
N LEU A 194 11.63 -24.58 -3.54
CA LEU A 194 12.26 -24.42 -2.23
C LEU A 194 12.25 -25.71 -1.38
N GLY A 195 11.64 -26.79 -1.85
CA GLY A 195 11.47 -28.01 -1.06
C GLY A 195 10.56 -27.82 0.17
N ILE A 196 9.53 -26.96 0.07
CA ILE A 196 8.57 -26.65 1.13
C ILE A 196 7.20 -27.22 0.77
N GLN A 197 6.62 -27.99 1.67
CA GLN A 197 5.22 -28.40 1.61
C GLN A 197 4.36 -27.27 2.16
N LEU A 198 3.48 -26.70 1.33
CA LEU A 198 2.52 -25.69 1.76
C LEU A 198 1.25 -26.34 2.29
N GLN A 199 0.81 -25.87 3.45
CA GLN A 199 -0.45 -26.28 4.11
C GLN A 199 -1.38 -25.10 4.10
N VAL A 200 -2.35 -25.06 3.20
CA VAL A 200 -3.35 -24.00 3.17
C VAL A 200 -4.33 -24.21 4.31
N VAL A 201 -4.46 -23.23 5.20
CA VAL A 201 -5.40 -23.25 6.29
C VAL A 201 -6.28 -22.00 6.19
N GLU A 202 -7.58 -22.25 6.12
CA GLU A 202 -8.56 -21.22 5.82
C GLU A 202 -9.22 -20.64 7.07
N ALA A 203 -9.40 -19.32 7.10
CA ALA A 203 -10.22 -18.61 8.05
C ALA A 203 -10.97 -17.50 7.32
N GLN A 204 -12.30 -17.61 7.24
CA GLN A 204 -13.14 -16.62 6.56
C GLN A 204 -13.65 -15.50 7.48
N ASP A 205 -13.58 -15.72 8.80
CA ASP A 205 -13.98 -14.78 9.82
C ASP A 205 -13.10 -14.93 11.08
N PRO A 206 -13.10 -13.95 12.02
CA PRO A 206 -12.24 -13.97 13.20
C PRO A 206 -12.46 -15.16 14.14
N THR A 207 -13.67 -15.73 14.16
CA THR A 207 -14.02 -16.86 15.07
C THR A 207 -13.37 -18.16 14.63
N ARG A 208 -12.87 -18.25 13.40
CA ARG A 208 -12.17 -19.41 12.84
C ARG A 208 -10.65 -19.40 13.10
N LEU A 209 -10.10 -18.31 13.62
CA LEU A 209 -8.66 -18.18 13.78
C LEU A 209 -8.09 -19.24 14.75
N GLU A 210 -8.72 -19.50 15.89
CA GLU A 210 -8.27 -20.51 16.84
C GLU A 210 -8.26 -21.91 16.23
N GLN A 211 -9.33 -22.26 15.50
CA GLN A 211 -9.44 -23.54 14.80
C GLN A 211 -8.36 -23.66 13.71
N ALA A 212 -8.10 -22.59 12.98
CA ALA A 212 -7.05 -22.54 11.96
C ALA A 212 -5.67 -22.82 12.58
N PHE A 213 -5.32 -22.17 13.70
CA PHE A 213 -4.05 -22.40 14.38
C PHE A 213 -3.94 -23.80 14.99
N ALA A 214 -5.03 -24.35 15.53
CA ALA A 214 -5.07 -25.74 15.99
C ALA A 214 -4.79 -26.72 14.81
N ALA A 215 -5.36 -26.48 13.64
CA ALA A 215 -5.11 -27.29 12.45
C ALA A 215 -3.63 -27.19 11.99
N MET A 216 -3.02 -25.99 11.99
CA MET A 216 -1.60 -25.80 11.70
C MET A 216 -0.70 -26.63 12.61
N THR A 217 -0.98 -26.59 13.91
CA THR A 217 -0.24 -27.35 14.94
C THR A 217 -0.44 -28.86 14.76
N GLY A 218 -1.67 -29.31 14.56
CA GLY A 218 -2.00 -30.72 14.33
C GLY A 218 -1.33 -31.31 13.09
N GLN A 219 -1.16 -30.49 12.06
CA GLN A 219 -0.46 -30.86 10.81
C GLN A 219 1.06 -30.64 10.89
N ARG A 220 1.60 -30.28 12.05
CA ARG A 220 3.02 -30.03 12.32
C ARG A 220 3.65 -28.99 11.38
N ALA A 221 2.98 -27.86 11.18
CA ALA A 221 3.59 -26.71 10.49
C ALA A 221 4.82 -26.24 11.25
N GLY A 222 5.92 -25.99 10.55
CA GLY A 222 7.17 -25.47 11.13
C GLY A 222 7.28 -23.94 11.05
N ALA A 223 6.44 -23.30 10.22
CA ALA A 223 6.36 -21.85 10.10
C ALA A 223 5.00 -21.44 9.52
N LEU A 224 4.70 -20.14 9.57
CA LEU A 224 3.44 -19.55 9.12
C LEU A 224 3.71 -18.42 8.13
N MET A 225 2.97 -18.40 7.01
CA MET A 225 2.80 -17.25 6.16
C MET A 225 1.37 -16.75 6.25
N VAL A 226 1.17 -15.47 6.57
CA VAL A 226 -0.15 -14.84 6.56
C VAL A 226 -0.34 -14.11 5.23
N LEU A 227 -1.43 -14.43 4.52
CA LEU A 227 -1.77 -13.71 3.29
C LEU A 227 -2.30 -12.32 3.58
N THR A 228 -2.17 -11.44 2.58
CA THR A 228 -2.76 -10.10 2.66
C THR A 228 -4.28 -10.21 2.57
N ASP A 229 -4.96 -9.86 3.65
CA ASP A 229 -6.42 -9.80 3.73
C ASP A 229 -6.85 -8.79 4.79
N VAL A 230 -7.93 -8.04 4.53
CA VAL A 230 -8.43 -7.00 5.44
C VAL A 230 -8.85 -7.57 6.80
N MET A 231 -9.47 -8.77 6.82
CA MET A 231 -9.87 -9.43 8.05
C MET A 231 -8.65 -9.79 8.90
N PHE A 232 -7.56 -10.30 8.29
CA PHE A 232 -6.32 -10.62 9.02
C PHE A 232 -5.63 -9.36 9.53
N ILE A 233 -5.61 -8.28 8.76
CA ILE A 233 -5.01 -6.99 9.16
C ILE A 233 -5.75 -6.41 10.37
N ASN A 234 -7.08 -6.45 10.37
CA ASN A 234 -7.90 -5.96 11.48
C ASN A 234 -7.80 -6.84 12.74
N ASN A 235 -7.43 -8.12 12.59
CA ASN A 235 -7.23 -9.07 13.68
C ASN A 235 -5.75 -9.38 13.96
N ARG A 236 -4.83 -8.49 13.53
CA ARG A 236 -3.37 -8.72 13.62
C ARG A 236 -2.89 -9.08 15.02
N GLY A 237 -3.39 -8.39 16.05
CA GLY A 237 -3.02 -8.68 17.44
C GLY A 237 -3.35 -10.11 17.82
N ARG A 238 -4.55 -10.59 17.49
CA ARG A 238 -4.97 -11.97 17.77
C ARG A 238 -4.15 -12.99 16.99
N ILE A 239 -3.85 -12.72 15.72
CA ILE A 239 -3.03 -13.61 14.87
C ILE A 239 -1.60 -13.72 15.44
N VAL A 240 -0.99 -12.59 15.84
CA VAL A 240 0.34 -12.58 16.45
C VAL A 240 0.35 -13.36 17.78
N GLU A 241 -0.66 -13.17 18.62
CA GLU A 241 -0.81 -13.92 19.88
C GLU A 241 -0.92 -15.44 19.63
N LEU A 242 -1.75 -15.85 18.68
CA LEU A 242 -1.93 -17.26 18.32
C LEU A 242 -0.64 -17.87 17.73
N ALA A 243 0.08 -17.13 16.89
CA ALA A 243 1.37 -17.56 16.35
C ALA A 243 2.41 -17.76 17.47
N ALA A 244 2.47 -16.84 18.43
CA ALA A 244 3.34 -16.95 19.60
C ALA A 244 2.99 -18.16 20.49
N LYS A 245 1.70 -18.37 20.79
CA LYS A 245 1.21 -19.53 21.56
C LYS A 245 1.54 -20.86 20.88
N SER A 246 1.42 -20.89 19.55
CA SER A 246 1.73 -22.07 18.73
C SER A 246 3.22 -22.23 18.44
N ARG A 247 4.09 -21.32 18.91
CA ARG A 247 5.52 -21.25 18.60
C ARG A 247 5.83 -21.30 17.10
N LEU A 248 4.98 -20.70 16.28
CA LEU A 248 5.15 -20.65 14.82
C LEU A 248 5.91 -19.41 14.41
N PRO A 249 7.16 -19.53 13.90
CA PRO A 249 7.82 -18.45 13.21
C PRO A 249 6.95 -17.97 12.04
N ALA A 250 6.69 -16.66 11.96
CA ALA A 250 5.72 -16.19 11.00
C ALA A 250 6.23 -14.98 10.18
N ILE A 251 5.89 -14.97 8.89
CA ILE A 251 6.04 -13.81 8.02
C ILE A 251 4.67 -13.21 7.71
N TYR A 252 4.59 -11.89 7.80
CA TYR A 252 3.35 -11.13 7.73
C TYR A 252 3.29 -10.21 6.52
N PRO A 253 2.07 -9.81 6.09
CA PRO A 253 1.88 -8.93 4.95
C PRO A 253 2.14 -7.45 5.25
N GLU A 254 2.11 -7.05 6.53
CA GLU A 254 2.30 -5.66 6.98
C GLU A 254 3.22 -5.59 8.20
N ARG A 255 3.99 -4.50 8.31
CA ARG A 255 4.98 -4.30 9.38
C ARG A 255 4.34 -4.11 10.77
N GLU A 256 3.08 -3.68 10.82
CA GLU A 256 2.32 -3.50 12.04
C GLU A 256 2.16 -4.81 12.83
N PHE A 257 2.17 -5.97 12.15
CA PHE A 257 2.25 -7.28 12.81
C PHE A 257 3.57 -7.44 13.58
N VAL A 258 4.68 -6.99 13.00
CA VAL A 258 6.01 -7.11 13.63
C VAL A 258 6.11 -6.19 14.85
N TYR A 259 5.58 -4.98 14.78
CA TYR A 259 5.50 -4.07 15.92
C TYR A 259 4.57 -4.59 17.03
N GLY A 260 3.57 -5.39 16.67
CA GLY A 260 2.71 -6.13 17.62
C GLY A 260 3.33 -7.40 18.18
N GLY A 261 4.60 -7.71 17.89
CA GLY A 261 5.29 -8.91 18.38
C GLY A 261 5.44 -10.05 17.37
N GLY A 262 5.05 -9.86 16.12
CA GLY A 262 5.31 -10.81 15.03
C GLY A 262 6.79 -10.89 14.67
N LEU A 263 7.21 -11.99 14.02
CA LEU A 263 8.62 -12.25 13.74
C LEU A 263 9.18 -11.40 12.62
N MET A 264 8.55 -11.42 11.44
CA MET A 264 9.10 -10.72 10.28
C MET A 264 8.04 -10.26 9.29
N PHE A 265 8.35 -9.19 8.58
CA PHE A 265 7.59 -8.60 7.49
C PHE A 265 8.50 -8.40 6.29
N TYR A 266 7.96 -8.59 5.10
CA TYR A 266 8.57 -8.14 3.85
C TYR A 266 7.49 -7.63 2.90
N GLY A 267 7.66 -6.39 2.44
CA GLY A 267 6.69 -5.78 1.53
C GLY A 267 6.89 -4.30 1.30
N ALA A 268 5.94 -3.70 0.61
CA ALA A 268 5.90 -2.26 0.39
C ALA A 268 5.43 -1.52 1.65
N SER A 269 5.97 -0.35 1.88
CA SER A 269 5.49 0.56 2.91
C SER A 269 4.14 1.15 2.50
N LEU A 270 3.08 0.84 3.25
CA LEU A 270 1.77 1.47 3.01
C LEU A 270 1.83 2.99 3.16
N VAL A 271 2.63 3.50 4.09
CA VAL A 271 2.85 4.94 4.28
C VAL A 271 3.39 5.59 3.01
N ASP A 272 4.39 4.96 2.37
CA ASP A 272 4.95 5.47 1.12
C ASP A 272 3.95 5.38 -0.03
N MET A 273 3.18 4.29 -0.10
CA MET A 273 2.12 4.13 -1.11
C MET A 273 1.04 5.20 -0.97
N TYR A 274 0.60 5.54 0.25
CA TYR A 274 -0.37 6.61 0.47
C TYR A 274 0.22 8.01 0.22
N SER A 275 1.48 8.24 0.55
CA SER A 275 2.19 9.47 0.17
C SER A 275 2.28 9.60 -1.35
N ARG A 276 2.51 8.50 -2.06
CA ARG A 276 2.52 8.48 -3.53
C ARG A 276 1.13 8.70 -4.12
N ALA A 277 0.08 8.16 -3.49
CA ALA A 277 -1.31 8.39 -3.90
C ALA A 277 -1.69 9.88 -3.84
N ALA A 278 -1.09 10.67 -2.95
CA ALA A 278 -1.30 12.12 -2.91
C ALA A 278 -0.83 12.81 -4.21
N VAL A 279 0.25 12.33 -4.84
CA VAL A 279 0.71 12.84 -6.14
C VAL A 279 -0.31 12.58 -7.25
N TYR A 280 -0.99 11.43 -7.20
CA TYR A 280 -2.07 11.12 -8.14
C TYR A 280 -3.28 12.03 -7.93
N ALA A 281 -3.68 12.23 -6.66
CA ALA A 281 -4.76 13.14 -6.33
C ALA A 281 -4.45 14.57 -6.80
N ASP A 282 -3.23 15.07 -6.56
CA ASP A 282 -2.76 16.38 -7.04
C ASP A 282 -2.90 16.51 -8.55
N ARG A 283 -2.38 15.54 -9.32
CA ARG A 283 -2.44 15.57 -10.79
C ARG A 283 -3.89 15.57 -11.29
N ILE A 284 -4.77 14.77 -10.67
CA ILE A 284 -6.17 14.68 -11.03
C ILE A 284 -6.90 15.98 -10.71
N LEU A 285 -6.69 16.54 -9.51
CA LEU A 285 -7.30 17.82 -9.11
C LEU A 285 -6.81 19.00 -9.96
N LYS A 286 -5.61 18.89 -10.57
CA LYS A 286 -5.07 19.81 -11.58
C LYS A 286 -5.54 19.49 -13.01
N GLY A 287 -6.48 18.55 -13.20
CA GLY A 287 -7.15 18.30 -14.48
C GLY A 287 -6.59 17.14 -15.32
N LYS A 288 -5.61 16.36 -14.82
CA LYS A 288 -5.16 15.14 -15.51
C LYS A 288 -6.22 14.05 -15.41
N LYS A 289 -6.42 13.31 -16.48
CA LYS A 289 -7.37 12.19 -16.51
C LYS A 289 -6.74 10.93 -15.92
N PRO A 290 -7.45 10.15 -15.09
CA PRO A 290 -6.95 8.88 -14.55
C PRO A 290 -6.44 7.92 -15.63
N ALA A 291 -7.12 7.85 -16.78
CA ALA A 291 -6.75 7.00 -17.91
C ALA A 291 -5.36 7.28 -18.48
N GLU A 292 -4.85 8.51 -18.31
CA GLU A 292 -3.54 8.97 -18.78
C GLU A 292 -2.42 8.79 -17.74
N LEU A 293 -2.75 8.41 -16.53
CA LEU A 293 -1.82 8.25 -15.41
C LEU A 293 -1.52 6.76 -15.20
N PRO A 294 -0.31 6.28 -15.53
CA PRO A 294 0.07 4.89 -15.30
C PRO A 294 -0.09 4.48 -13.84
N VAL A 295 -0.48 3.24 -13.60
CA VAL A 295 -0.46 2.65 -12.27
C VAL A 295 0.97 2.36 -11.88
N GLU A 296 1.40 2.87 -10.73
CA GLU A 296 2.76 2.68 -10.24
C GLU A 296 2.87 1.50 -9.28
N GLN A 297 4.05 0.88 -9.28
CA GLN A 297 4.46 -0.09 -8.29
C GLN A 297 5.44 0.57 -7.32
N PRO A 298 5.45 0.18 -6.02
CA PRO A 298 6.43 0.66 -5.07
C PRO A 298 7.85 0.29 -5.53
N THR A 299 8.73 1.24 -5.49
CA THR A 299 10.17 1.04 -5.78
C THR A 299 10.96 0.61 -4.57
N LYS A 300 10.41 0.85 -3.37
CA LYS A 300 11.03 0.49 -2.09
C LYS A 300 10.24 -0.60 -1.41
N LEU A 301 10.93 -1.71 -1.13
CA LEU A 301 10.44 -2.81 -0.32
C LEU A 301 11.26 -2.85 0.97
N GLU A 302 10.61 -3.21 2.08
CA GLU A 302 11.21 -3.22 3.40
C GLU A 302 11.19 -4.63 3.99
N LEU A 303 12.31 -5.04 4.60
CA LEU A 303 12.41 -6.22 5.45
C LEU A 303 12.53 -5.77 6.90
N VAL A 304 11.53 -6.11 7.72
CA VAL A 304 11.55 -5.82 9.16
C VAL A 304 11.58 -7.12 9.93
N ILE A 305 12.49 -7.23 10.91
CA ILE A 305 12.69 -8.45 11.72
C ILE A 305 12.65 -8.08 13.20
N ASN A 306 11.93 -8.87 14.01
CA ASN A 306 11.86 -8.74 15.46
C ASN A 306 12.76 -9.77 16.14
N LEU A 307 13.91 -9.33 16.64
CA LEU A 307 14.87 -10.19 17.32
C LEU A 307 14.40 -10.66 18.70
N LYS A 308 13.59 -9.87 19.39
CA LYS A 308 12.97 -10.30 20.65
C LYS A 308 12.09 -11.52 20.42
N THR A 309 11.26 -11.49 19.37
CA THR A 309 10.41 -12.62 18.99
C THR A 309 11.24 -13.80 18.49
N ALA A 310 12.29 -13.58 17.71
CA ALA A 310 13.21 -14.64 17.29
C ALA A 310 13.82 -15.35 18.50
N LYS A 311 14.28 -14.60 19.51
CA LYS A 311 14.83 -15.16 20.77
C LYS A 311 13.80 -15.98 21.55
N ILE A 312 12.55 -15.51 21.66
CA ILE A 312 11.46 -16.23 22.33
C ILE A 312 11.17 -17.56 21.61
N LEU A 313 11.26 -17.57 20.28
CA LEU A 313 11.07 -18.77 19.46
C LEU A 313 12.29 -19.70 19.45
N GLY A 314 13.42 -19.30 20.06
CA GLY A 314 14.68 -20.04 20.00
C GLY A 314 15.34 -20.03 18.62
N LEU A 315 15.07 -19.02 17.80
CA LEU A 315 15.60 -18.90 16.46
C LEU A 315 16.85 -18.01 16.43
N ALA A 316 17.92 -18.53 15.83
CA ALA A 316 19.08 -17.74 15.42
C ALA A 316 18.86 -17.30 13.96
N ILE A 317 18.44 -16.06 13.74
CA ILE A 317 18.27 -15.53 12.39
C ILE A 317 19.66 -15.43 11.72
N PRO A 318 19.85 -16.03 10.53
CA PRO A 318 21.16 -16.02 9.85
C PRO A 318 21.64 -14.61 9.57
N PRO A 319 22.97 -14.34 9.69
CA PRO A 319 23.55 -13.03 9.42
C PRO A 319 23.22 -12.51 8.00
N SER A 320 23.12 -13.40 7.02
CA SER A 320 22.75 -13.04 5.64
C SER A 320 21.34 -12.51 5.51
N VAL A 321 20.41 -12.91 6.39
CA VAL A 321 19.04 -12.38 6.45
C VAL A 321 19.03 -11.05 7.19
N LEU A 322 19.75 -10.95 8.32
CA LEU A 322 19.84 -9.71 9.11
C LEU A 322 20.52 -8.57 8.33
N ALA A 323 21.53 -8.87 7.52
CA ALA A 323 22.21 -7.88 6.69
C ALA A 323 21.31 -7.22 5.62
N ARG A 324 20.18 -7.87 5.30
CA ARG A 324 19.18 -7.35 4.35
C ARG A 324 18.00 -6.66 5.04
N ALA A 325 17.97 -6.68 6.37
CA ALA A 325 16.89 -6.04 7.11
C ALA A 325 17.03 -4.51 7.05
N ASP A 326 15.98 -3.83 6.63
CA ASP A 326 15.89 -2.37 6.66
C ASP A 326 15.67 -1.89 8.10
N GLN A 327 15.00 -2.71 8.91
CA GLN A 327 14.75 -2.43 10.32
C GLN A 327 14.80 -3.70 11.16
N VAL A 328 15.46 -3.59 12.31
CA VAL A 328 15.51 -4.63 13.34
C VAL A 328 14.86 -4.09 14.60
N VAL A 329 13.78 -4.76 15.05
CA VAL A 329 13.07 -4.49 16.30
C VAL A 329 13.72 -5.32 17.40
N GLN A 330 14.12 -4.66 18.51
CA GLN A 330 14.80 -5.28 19.66
C GLN A 330 13.89 -5.35 20.87
#